data_c0d6e52684533fa323c26b3cfbf176e3
#
_entry.id   c0d6e52684533fa323c26b3cfbf176e3
#
_cell.length_a   1.000
_cell.length_b   1.000
_cell.length_c   1.000
_cell.angle_alpha   90.00
_cell.angle_beta   90.00
_cell.angle_gamma   90.00
#
_symmetry.space_group_name_H-M   'P 1'
#
loop_
_entity.id
_entity.type
_entity.pdbx_description
1 polymer ?
#
loop_
_entity_poly.entity_id
_entity_poly.type
_entity_poly.pdbx_seq_one_letter_code
_entity_poly.pdbx_strand_id
1 'polypeptide(L)'
;MSNYGFKLKEYENRLEKAQSLMHLNQIDILLITSEQFMRYFTGFSTQFWQSPTRPWYLIIPIKGLPKAVIPDIGLSAMQKTWIKEIYTWPSPKPKDDGISLISRIINE
;
A
#
# COMPACT_ATOMS: atom_id res chain seq x y z
N MET A 1 -5.63 7.16 20.49
CA MET A 1 -4.34 6.48 20.47
C MET A 1 -4.28 5.41 19.41
N SER A 2 -3.19 5.34 18.75
CA SER A 2 -3.01 4.31 17.74
C SER A 2 -2.69 2.97 18.38
N ASN A 3 -3.33 1.90 17.88
CA ASN A 3 -3.04 0.55 18.35
C ASN A 3 -1.89 -0.09 17.57
N TYR A 4 -1.40 0.57 16.54
CA TYR A 4 -0.37 -0.06 15.74
C TYR A 4 1.00 -0.01 16.41
N GLY A 5 1.18 0.80 17.47
CA GLY A 5 2.45 0.84 18.19
C GLY A 5 2.88 -0.52 18.70
N PHE A 6 1.92 -1.25 19.28
CA PHE A 6 2.16 -2.60 19.73
C PHE A 6 2.42 -3.54 18.55
N LYS A 7 1.74 -3.32 17.46
CA LYS A 7 1.82 -4.19 16.28
C LYS A 7 2.86 -3.76 15.26
N LEU A 8 3.50 -2.63 15.49
CA LEU A 8 4.46 -2.10 14.52
C LEU A 8 5.54 -3.11 14.17
N LYS A 9 6.11 -3.74 15.19
CA LYS A 9 7.17 -4.71 14.96
C LYS A 9 6.67 -5.90 14.15
N GLU A 10 5.44 -6.29 14.35
CA GLU A 10 4.85 -7.37 13.58
C GLU A 10 4.75 -7.00 12.10
N TYR A 11 4.30 -5.77 11.81
CA TYR A 11 4.24 -5.30 10.42
C TYR A 11 5.62 -5.19 9.81
N GLU A 12 6.59 -4.71 10.58
CA GLU A 12 7.97 -4.65 10.10
C GLU A 12 8.52 -6.04 9.78
N ASN A 13 8.19 -7.02 10.62
CA ASN A 13 8.62 -8.40 10.37
C ASN A 13 7.97 -8.96 9.11
N ARG A 14 6.71 -8.64 8.86
CA ARG A 14 6.02 -9.07 7.64
C ARG A 14 6.67 -8.47 6.40
N LEU A 15 7.04 -7.19 6.50
CA LEU A 15 7.74 -6.53 5.41
C LEU A 15 9.09 -7.18 5.16
N GLU A 16 9.85 -7.46 6.21
CA GLU A 16 11.16 -8.09 6.08
C GLU A 16 11.06 -9.46 5.42
N LYS A 17 10.06 -10.25 5.79
CA LYS A 17 9.85 -11.56 5.18
C LYS A 17 9.55 -11.43 3.70
N ALA A 18 8.68 -10.47 3.34
CA ALA A 18 8.35 -10.25 1.96
C ALA A 18 9.57 -9.83 1.16
N GLN A 19 10.36 -8.90 1.71
CA GLN A 19 11.56 -8.41 1.04
C GLN A 19 12.63 -9.49 0.91
N SER A 20 12.74 -10.37 1.89
CA SER A 20 13.66 -11.51 1.80
C SER A 20 13.26 -12.45 0.67
N LEU A 21 11.97 -12.74 0.55
CA LEU A 21 11.49 -13.58 -0.54
C LEU A 21 11.64 -12.89 -1.90
N MET A 22 11.44 -11.58 -1.94
CA MET A 22 11.66 -10.80 -3.16
C MET A 22 13.12 -10.90 -3.60
N HIS A 23 14.02 -10.74 -2.64
CA HIS A 23 15.44 -10.82 -2.92
C HIS A 23 15.83 -12.20 -3.46
N LEU A 24 15.29 -13.23 -2.81
CA LEU A 24 15.57 -14.62 -3.19
C LEU A 24 15.05 -14.92 -4.59
N ASN A 25 13.92 -14.31 -4.99
CA ASN A 25 13.30 -14.55 -6.29
C ASN A 25 13.60 -13.46 -7.31
N GLN A 26 14.50 -12.55 -6.98
CA GLN A 26 14.94 -11.47 -7.89
C GLN A 26 13.79 -10.56 -8.31
N ILE A 27 12.94 -10.23 -7.35
CA ILE A 27 11.82 -9.31 -7.55
C ILE A 27 12.18 -7.96 -6.95
N ASP A 28 12.19 -6.91 -7.75
CA ASP A 28 12.56 -5.57 -7.28
C ASP A 28 11.39 -4.82 -6.66
N ILE A 29 10.18 -5.05 -7.14
CA ILE A 29 8.98 -4.34 -6.70
C ILE A 29 7.83 -5.32 -6.65
N LEU A 30 7.06 -5.26 -5.57
CA LEU A 30 5.85 -6.06 -5.42
C LEU A 30 4.66 -5.10 -5.35
N LEU A 31 3.70 -5.30 -6.23
CA LEU A 31 2.48 -4.49 -6.25
C LEU A 31 1.34 -5.27 -5.63
N ILE A 32 0.82 -4.77 -4.53
CA ILE A 32 -0.30 -5.39 -3.82
C ILE A 32 -1.59 -4.72 -4.27
N THR A 33 -2.54 -5.53 -4.72
CA THR A 33 -3.84 -5.03 -5.19
C THR A 33 -5.02 -5.65 -4.47
N SER A 34 -4.80 -6.60 -3.57
CA SER A 34 -5.88 -7.25 -2.85
C SER A 34 -6.07 -6.65 -1.47
N GLU A 35 -7.32 -6.65 -1.00
CA GLU A 35 -7.63 -6.16 0.33
C GLU A 35 -6.93 -6.98 1.42
N GLN A 36 -6.89 -8.29 1.23
CA GLN A 36 -6.28 -9.17 2.22
C GLN A 36 -4.82 -8.83 2.46
N PHE A 37 -4.05 -8.66 1.39
CA PHE A 37 -2.63 -8.34 1.54
C PHE A 37 -2.40 -6.91 1.96
N MET A 38 -3.25 -5.98 1.52
CA MET A 38 -3.17 -4.61 2.01
C MET A 38 -3.32 -4.58 3.52
N ARG A 39 -4.32 -5.29 4.05
CA ARG A 39 -4.54 -5.37 5.48
C ARG A 39 -3.39 -6.07 6.18
N TYR A 40 -2.86 -7.11 5.57
CA TYR A 40 -1.76 -7.88 6.13
C TYR A 40 -0.52 -7.02 6.36
N PHE A 41 -0.17 -6.18 5.39
CA PHE A 41 1.04 -5.37 5.49
C PHE A 41 0.84 -4.04 6.20
N THR A 42 -0.36 -3.49 6.22
CA THR A 42 -0.57 -2.14 6.73
C THR A 42 -1.52 -2.06 7.91
N GLY A 43 -2.42 -3.02 8.06
CA GLY A 43 -3.51 -2.93 9.03
C GLY A 43 -4.68 -2.10 8.52
N PHE A 44 -4.59 -1.58 7.30
CA PHE A 44 -5.63 -0.75 6.73
C PHE A 44 -6.89 -1.54 6.43
N SER A 45 -8.05 -0.96 6.75
CA SER A 45 -9.33 -1.58 6.44
C SER A 45 -10.33 -0.48 6.11
N THR A 46 -11.12 -0.69 5.07
CA THR A 46 -12.13 0.28 4.67
C THR A 46 -13.30 -0.40 3.97
N GLN A 47 -14.49 0.16 4.18
CA GLN A 47 -15.69 -0.33 3.51
C GLN A 47 -15.73 0.05 2.04
N PHE A 48 -14.87 0.96 1.62
CA PHE A 48 -14.85 1.42 0.23
C PHE A 48 -14.02 0.52 -0.68
N TRP A 49 -13.37 -0.50 -0.14
CA TRP A 49 -12.49 -1.34 -0.93
C TRP A 49 -13.20 -1.99 -2.11
N GLN A 50 -14.45 -2.36 -1.93
CA GLN A 50 -15.18 -3.14 -2.93
C GLN A 50 -15.62 -2.33 -4.15
N SER A 51 -15.40 -1.02 -4.15
CA SER A 51 -15.78 -0.20 -5.29
C SER A 51 -14.88 -0.48 -6.49
N PRO A 52 -15.42 -0.90 -7.64
CA PRO A 52 -14.61 -1.18 -8.82
C PRO A 52 -13.99 0.06 -9.45
N THR A 53 -14.48 1.25 -9.08
CA THR A 53 -13.94 2.49 -9.61
C THR A 53 -12.89 3.14 -8.71
N ARG A 54 -12.51 2.45 -7.63
CA ARG A 54 -11.57 3.00 -6.65
C ARG A 54 -10.54 1.95 -6.26
N PRO A 55 -9.64 1.57 -7.17
CA PRO A 55 -8.63 0.59 -6.84
C PRO A 55 -7.62 1.13 -5.84
N TRP A 56 -7.11 0.24 -5.00
CA TRP A 56 -6.16 0.55 -3.94
C TRP A 56 -4.90 -0.25 -4.16
N TYR A 57 -3.74 0.38 -4.00
CA TYR A 57 -2.47 -0.27 -4.28
C TYR A 57 -1.48 -0.05 -3.14
N LEU A 58 -0.62 -1.04 -2.93
CA LEU A 58 0.51 -0.92 -2.05
C LEU A 58 1.75 -1.36 -2.83
N ILE A 59 2.76 -0.51 -2.86
CA ILE A 59 4.02 -0.81 -3.54
C ILE A 59 5.04 -1.19 -2.47
N ILE A 60 5.58 -2.41 -2.57
CA ILE A 60 6.62 -2.86 -1.66
C ILE A 60 7.93 -2.93 -2.45
N PRO A 61 8.89 -2.02 -2.18
CA PRO A 61 10.19 -2.10 -2.82
C PRO A 61 11.04 -3.18 -2.16
N ILE A 62 12.08 -3.63 -2.83
CA ILE A 62 12.98 -4.62 -2.24
C ILE A 62 13.73 -4.06 -1.04
N LYS A 63 13.90 -2.75 -0.99
CA LYS A 63 14.52 -2.06 0.15
C LYS A 63 13.69 -0.85 0.50
N GLY A 64 13.55 -0.57 1.80
CA GLY A 64 12.85 0.59 2.27
C GLY A 64 11.42 0.29 2.65
N LEU A 65 10.63 1.33 2.83
CA LEU A 65 9.28 1.23 3.34
C LEU A 65 8.24 1.16 2.24
N PRO A 66 7.08 0.53 2.51
CA PRO A 66 6.01 0.46 1.52
C PRO A 66 5.44 1.84 1.21
N LYS A 67 4.87 1.97 0.03
CA LYS A 67 4.19 3.20 -0.42
C LYS A 67 2.76 2.85 -0.80
N ALA A 68 1.80 3.59 -0.23
CA ALA A 68 0.40 3.38 -0.53
C ALA A 68 -0.02 4.32 -1.66
N VAL A 69 -0.76 3.81 -2.62
CA VAL A 69 -1.33 4.60 -3.73
C VAL A 69 -2.83 4.34 -3.71
N ILE A 70 -3.60 5.30 -3.24
CA ILE A 70 -5.00 5.09 -2.90
C ILE A 70 -5.87 6.27 -3.36
N PRO A 71 -7.19 6.04 -3.50
CA PRO A 71 -8.10 7.16 -3.76
C PRO A 71 -8.11 8.16 -2.62
N ASP A 72 -8.40 9.42 -2.93
CA ASP A 72 -8.44 10.49 -1.92
C ASP A 72 -9.29 10.14 -0.71
N ILE A 73 -10.39 9.43 -0.92
CA ILE A 73 -11.31 9.12 0.19
C ILE A 73 -10.68 8.23 1.25
N GLY A 74 -9.57 7.57 0.94
CA GLY A 74 -8.91 6.68 1.87
C GLY A 74 -7.78 7.31 2.66
N LEU A 75 -7.44 8.56 2.36
CA LEU A 75 -6.25 9.18 2.96
C LEU A 75 -6.31 9.20 4.48
N SER A 76 -7.42 9.65 5.04
CA SER A 76 -7.56 9.78 6.49
C SER A 76 -7.36 8.44 7.20
N ALA A 77 -7.96 7.38 6.67
CA ALA A 77 -7.82 6.05 7.26
C ALA A 77 -6.43 5.48 7.10
N MET A 78 -5.80 5.70 5.94
CA MET A 78 -4.45 5.20 5.72
C MET A 78 -3.44 5.91 6.61
N GLN A 79 -3.65 7.20 6.91
CA GLN A 79 -2.76 7.94 7.80
C GLN A 79 -2.75 7.39 9.21
N LYS A 80 -3.74 6.60 9.58
CA LYS A 80 -3.79 5.97 10.91
C LYS A 80 -3.00 4.67 10.97
N THR A 81 -2.46 4.22 9.84
CA THR A 81 -1.60 3.03 9.81
C THR A 81 -0.15 3.45 9.98
N TRP A 82 0.75 2.47 9.96
CA TRP A 82 2.17 2.75 10.07
C TRP A 82 2.81 3.22 8.76
N ILE A 83 2.05 3.20 7.66
CA ILE A 83 2.55 3.62 6.35
C ILE A 83 2.76 5.13 6.35
N LYS A 84 3.94 5.57 5.94
CA LYS A 84 4.31 6.98 5.96
C LYS A 84 4.25 7.64 4.58
N GLU A 85 4.51 6.89 3.53
CA GLU A 85 4.47 7.44 2.18
C GLU A 85 3.15 7.06 1.54
N ILE A 86 2.25 8.03 1.46
CA ILE A 86 0.90 7.85 0.95
C ILE A 86 0.69 8.80 -0.22
N TYR A 87 0.35 8.24 -1.37
CA TYR A 87 0.05 8.99 -2.58
C TYR A 87 -1.41 8.80 -2.91
N THR A 88 -2.11 9.88 -3.23
CA THR A 88 -3.53 9.82 -3.50
C THR A 88 -3.84 10.32 -4.90
N TRP A 89 -4.98 9.87 -5.43
CA TRP A 89 -5.48 10.32 -6.72
C TRP A 89 -6.98 10.60 -6.59
N PRO A 90 -7.51 11.57 -7.38
CA PRO A 90 -8.94 11.90 -7.29
C PRO A 90 -9.78 10.74 -7.84
N SER A 91 -10.78 10.34 -7.08
CA SER A 91 -11.62 9.20 -7.42
C SER A 91 -13.07 9.64 -7.54
N PRO A 92 -13.79 9.18 -8.56
CA PRO A 92 -13.33 8.33 -9.65
C PRO A 92 -12.58 9.08 -10.73
N LYS A 93 -11.65 8.40 -11.38
CA LYS A 93 -10.92 8.96 -12.52
C LYS A 93 -11.01 7.94 -13.64
N PRO A 94 -11.98 8.06 -14.54
CA PRO A 94 -12.38 6.99 -15.45
C PRO A 94 -11.30 6.41 -16.33
N LYS A 95 -10.26 7.18 -16.64
CA LYS A 95 -9.25 6.72 -17.58
C LYS A 95 -7.93 6.30 -16.94
N ASP A 96 -7.78 6.51 -15.63
CA ASP A 96 -6.46 6.33 -15.04
C ASP A 96 -6.46 5.46 -13.79
N ASP A 97 -7.38 5.69 -12.86
CA ASP A 97 -7.49 4.92 -11.63
C ASP A 97 -6.14 4.79 -10.88
N GLY A 98 -5.32 5.84 -10.93
CA GLY A 98 -4.04 5.84 -10.22
C GLY A 98 -2.89 5.21 -10.99
N ILE A 99 -3.12 4.71 -12.19
CA ILE A 99 -2.08 4.02 -12.96
C ILE A 99 -0.91 4.93 -13.30
N SER A 100 -1.18 6.16 -13.72
CA SER A 100 -0.10 7.11 -14.03
C SER A 100 0.75 7.40 -12.80
N LEU A 101 0.12 7.52 -11.65
CA LEU A 101 0.83 7.78 -10.40
C LEU A 101 1.72 6.60 -10.02
N ILE A 102 1.21 5.37 -10.15
CA ILE A 102 1.99 4.17 -9.88
C ILE A 102 3.20 4.10 -10.79
N SER A 103 2.98 4.33 -12.09
CA SER A 103 4.06 4.29 -13.05
C SER A 103 5.16 5.29 -12.71
N ARG A 104 4.78 6.49 -12.33
CA ARG A 104 5.75 7.51 -11.95
C ARG A 104 6.54 7.11 -10.71
N ILE A 105 5.86 6.58 -9.70
CA ILE A 105 6.51 6.17 -8.45
C ILE A 105 7.49 5.02 -8.71
N ILE A 106 7.09 4.04 -9.52
CA ILE A 106 7.94 2.89 -9.79
C ILE A 106 9.19 3.29 -10.56
N ASN A 107 9.08 4.29 -11.42
CA ASN A 107 10.20 4.72 -12.25
C ASN A 107 11.13 5.74 -11.59
N GLU A 108 10.83 6.10 -10.36
CA GLU A 108 11.75 6.97 -9.58
C GLU A 108 12.96 6.16 -9.04
#